data_9a95bb5e55d77284cf1bcf0bd240203c
#
_entry.id   9a95bb5e55d77284cf1bcf0bd240203c
#
_cell.length_a   1.000
_cell.length_b   1.000
_cell.length_c   1.000
_cell.angle_alpha   90.00
_cell.angle_beta   90.00
_cell.angle_gamma   90.00
#
_symmetry.space_group_name_H-M   'P 1'
#
loop_
_entity.id
_entity.type
_entity.pdbx_description
1 polymer ?
#
loop_
_entity_poly.entity_id
_entity_poly.type
_entity_poly.pdbx_seq_one_letter_code
_entity_poly.pdbx_strand_id
1 'polypeptide(L)'
;MFDIQLFGRIEVRTRGERLAGRDFGGDRPRHLLALLALRGEASMSELAEQLGTNKKSVEADLSVLRHHLEPGASSRDSVIVSHRGRLRLDPDRVRVDVARFEELIAAAASRPAARAAKPLTAAAFLATRPLLEDEDVAWAAEARNEYRAKLLIAQRTEATPAV
;
A
#
# COMPACT_ATOMS: atom_id res chain seq x y z
N MET A 1 -3.35 10.66 12.00
CA MET A 1 -2.78 10.28 10.70
C MET A 1 -2.15 8.89 10.80
N PHE A 2 -2.43 8.05 9.85
CA PHE A 2 -1.86 6.72 9.72
C PHE A 2 -0.89 6.73 8.54
N ASP A 3 0.37 6.43 8.78
CA ASP A 3 1.39 6.32 7.73
C ASP A 3 1.67 4.84 7.49
N ILE A 4 1.30 4.34 6.32
CA ILE A 4 1.47 2.93 5.94
C ILE A 4 2.68 2.81 5.03
N GLN A 5 3.62 1.98 5.43
CA GLN A 5 4.81 1.64 4.67
C GLN A 5 4.64 0.25 4.06
N LEU A 6 4.82 0.15 2.75
CA LEU A 6 4.83 -1.13 2.03
C LEU A 6 6.20 -1.40 1.38
N PHE A 7 7.02 -0.37 1.12
CA PHE A 7 8.40 -0.59 0.71
C PHE A 7 9.22 -1.01 1.92
N GLY A 8 9.70 -2.24 1.89
CA GLY A 8 10.27 -2.94 3.03
C GLY A 8 9.22 -3.85 3.65
N ARG A 9 9.22 -3.99 4.98
CA ARG A 9 8.16 -4.73 5.66
C ARG A 9 6.89 -3.88 5.79
N ILE A 10 5.75 -4.53 5.92
CA ILE A 10 4.49 -3.84 6.19
C ILE A 10 4.56 -3.20 7.57
N GLU A 11 4.41 -1.89 7.63
CA GLU A 11 4.51 -1.14 8.87
C GLU A 11 3.52 0.01 8.88
N VAL A 12 2.90 0.26 10.01
CA VAL A 12 2.01 1.41 10.23
C VAL A 12 2.55 2.24 11.37
N ARG A 13 2.63 3.55 11.15
CA ARG A 13 2.98 4.51 12.20
C ARG A 13 1.77 5.37 12.49
N THR A 14 1.37 5.41 13.74
CA THR A 14 0.25 6.22 14.20
C THR A 14 0.40 6.52 15.68
N ARG A 15 0.07 7.74 16.08
CA ARG A 15 0.08 8.17 17.50
C ARG A 15 1.39 7.87 18.23
N GLY A 16 2.53 7.99 17.53
CA GLY A 16 3.82 7.67 18.10
C GLY A 16 4.11 6.18 18.25
N GLU A 17 3.22 5.33 17.81
CA GLU A 17 3.38 3.88 17.82
C GLU A 17 3.75 3.36 16.43
N ARG A 18 4.42 2.20 16.42
CA ARG A 18 4.80 1.49 15.20
C ARG A 18 4.24 0.08 15.27
N LEU A 19 3.39 -0.26 14.31
CA LEU A 19 2.79 -1.58 14.18
C LEU A 19 3.46 -2.34 13.04
N ALA A 20 3.88 -3.57 13.28
CA ALA A 20 4.54 -4.44 12.30
C ALA A 20 4.37 -5.91 12.71
N GLY A 21 4.56 -6.82 11.75
CA GLY A 21 4.53 -8.26 12.01
C GLY A 21 3.22 -8.72 12.62
N ARG A 22 3.28 -9.22 13.85
CA ARG A 22 2.11 -9.77 14.57
C ARG A 22 1.18 -8.72 15.16
N ASP A 23 1.56 -7.45 15.11
CA ASP A 23 0.79 -6.35 15.71
C ASP A 23 -0.57 -6.13 15.02
N PHE A 24 -0.78 -6.74 13.85
CA PHE A 24 -2.03 -6.64 13.09
C PHE A 24 -3.04 -7.73 13.43
N GLY A 25 -2.69 -8.67 14.30
CA GLY A 25 -3.57 -9.75 14.72
C GLY A 25 -3.43 -11.04 13.92
N GLY A 26 -2.48 -11.12 13.01
CA GLY A 26 -2.18 -12.31 12.22
C GLY A 26 -1.79 -11.99 10.79
N ASP A 27 -1.44 -13.01 10.02
CA ASP A 27 -0.99 -12.85 8.63
C ASP A 27 -2.11 -12.34 7.72
N ARG A 28 -3.33 -12.86 7.87
CA ARG A 28 -4.45 -12.47 7.02
C ARG A 28 -4.91 -11.03 7.23
N PRO A 29 -5.09 -10.54 8.46
CA PRO A 29 -5.35 -9.11 8.68
C PRO A 29 -4.23 -8.22 8.13
N ARG A 30 -2.96 -8.61 8.29
CA ARG A 30 -1.83 -7.88 7.73
C ARG A 30 -1.88 -7.84 6.20
N HIS A 31 -2.18 -8.96 5.56
CA HIS A 31 -2.33 -9.05 4.11
C HIS A 31 -3.52 -8.24 3.60
N LEU A 32 -4.62 -8.23 4.34
CA LEU A 32 -5.79 -7.40 4.01
C LEU A 32 -5.41 -5.92 3.96
N LEU A 33 -4.69 -5.45 4.96
CA LEU A 33 -4.21 -4.08 5.01
C LEU A 33 -3.30 -3.76 3.81
N ALA A 34 -2.37 -4.65 3.51
CA ALA A 34 -1.44 -4.46 2.39
C ALA A 34 -2.15 -4.39 1.05
N LEU A 35 -3.13 -5.27 0.81
CA LEU A 35 -3.92 -5.25 -0.42
C LEU A 35 -4.72 -3.96 -0.56
N LEU A 36 -5.34 -3.49 0.51
CA LEU A 36 -6.06 -2.22 0.51
C LEU A 36 -5.12 -1.05 0.26
N ALA A 37 -3.95 -1.06 0.86
CA ALA A 37 -2.96 0.01 0.68
C ALA A 37 -2.41 0.03 -0.75
N LEU A 38 -2.23 -1.13 -1.38
CA LEU A 38 -1.79 -1.22 -2.78
C LEU A 38 -2.85 -0.72 -3.76
N ARG A 39 -4.12 -1.01 -3.50
CA ARG A 39 -5.23 -0.72 -4.41
C ARG A 39 -5.98 0.56 -4.09
N GLY A 40 -5.94 1.00 -2.82
CA GLY A 40 -6.74 2.11 -2.32
C GLY A 40 -8.19 1.73 -2.04
N GLU A 41 -8.80 0.95 -2.92
CA GLU A 41 -10.17 0.46 -2.81
C GLU A 41 -10.29 -0.91 -3.47
N ALA A 42 -11.08 -1.80 -2.87
CA ALA A 42 -11.36 -3.11 -3.44
C ALA A 42 -12.69 -3.66 -2.94
N SER A 43 -13.32 -4.52 -3.72
CA SER A 43 -14.54 -5.22 -3.28
C SER A 43 -14.18 -6.36 -2.34
N MET A 44 -15.14 -6.74 -1.48
CA MET A 44 -14.98 -7.90 -0.61
C MET A 44 -14.69 -9.18 -1.40
N SER A 45 -15.29 -9.31 -2.59
CA SER A 45 -15.06 -10.45 -3.48
C SER A 45 -13.63 -10.50 -4.01
N GLU A 46 -13.10 -9.37 -4.46
CA GLU A 46 -11.72 -9.25 -4.93
C GLU A 46 -10.71 -9.59 -3.83
N LEU A 47 -10.95 -9.07 -2.64
CA LEU A 47 -10.10 -9.32 -1.48
C LEU A 47 -10.14 -10.80 -1.07
N ALA A 48 -11.33 -11.41 -1.06
CA ALA A 48 -11.50 -12.83 -0.76
C ALA A 48 -10.74 -13.70 -1.75
N GLU A 49 -10.82 -13.38 -3.04
CA GLU A 49 -10.10 -14.10 -4.10
C GLU A 49 -8.58 -13.99 -3.90
N GLN A 50 -8.06 -12.79 -3.69
CA GLN A 50 -6.62 -12.56 -3.48
C GLN A 50 -6.10 -13.26 -2.22
N LEU A 51 -6.89 -13.27 -1.16
CA LEU A 51 -6.52 -13.91 0.11
C LEU A 51 -6.79 -15.43 0.11
N GLY A 52 -7.35 -15.98 -0.97
CA GLY A 52 -7.66 -17.40 -1.06
C GLY A 52 -8.73 -17.87 -0.08
N THR A 53 -9.75 -17.04 0.16
CA THR A 53 -10.77 -17.28 1.17
C THR A 53 -12.16 -16.83 0.66
N ASN A 54 -13.11 -16.63 1.57
CA ASN A 54 -14.46 -16.16 1.27
C ASN A 54 -14.74 -14.81 1.94
N LYS A 55 -15.85 -14.16 1.56
CA LYS A 55 -16.24 -12.86 2.09
C LYS A 55 -16.39 -12.85 3.62
N LYS A 56 -16.95 -13.91 4.19
CA LYS A 56 -17.14 -14.03 5.63
C LYS A 56 -15.82 -13.99 6.39
N SER A 57 -14.79 -14.66 5.85
CA SER A 57 -13.45 -14.64 6.41
C SER A 57 -12.81 -13.26 6.29
N VAL A 58 -13.05 -12.55 5.17
CA VAL A 58 -12.56 -11.17 5.00
C VAL A 58 -13.21 -10.25 6.04
N GLU A 59 -14.50 -10.40 6.31
CA GLU A 59 -15.19 -9.64 7.35
C GLU A 59 -14.59 -9.87 8.72
N ALA A 60 -14.25 -11.12 9.04
CA ALA A 60 -13.60 -11.48 10.31
C ALA A 60 -12.20 -10.86 10.39
N ASP A 61 -11.42 -10.94 9.32
CA ASP A 61 -10.08 -10.36 9.25
C ASP A 61 -10.13 -8.83 9.37
N LEU A 62 -11.14 -8.20 8.77
CA LEU A 62 -11.37 -6.76 8.86
C LEU A 62 -11.64 -6.34 10.31
N SER A 63 -12.47 -7.10 11.01
CA SER A 63 -12.77 -6.84 12.43
C SER A 63 -11.50 -6.90 13.28
N VAL A 64 -10.69 -7.94 13.09
CA VAL A 64 -9.40 -8.10 13.79
C VAL A 64 -8.46 -6.94 13.45
N LEU A 65 -8.32 -6.60 12.18
CA LEU A 65 -7.45 -5.52 11.73
C LEU A 65 -7.86 -4.17 12.34
N ARG A 66 -9.15 -3.84 12.30
CA ARG A 66 -9.67 -2.61 12.90
C ARG A 66 -9.38 -2.53 14.40
N HIS A 67 -9.54 -3.63 15.10
CA HIS A 67 -9.26 -3.69 16.55
C HIS A 67 -7.78 -3.37 16.84
N HIS A 68 -6.87 -3.88 16.02
CA HIS A 68 -5.44 -3.65 16.22
C HIS A 68 -4.97 -2.26 15.73
N LEU A 69 -5.57 -1.72 14.68
CA LEU A 69 -5.24 -0.38 14.19
C LEU A 69 -5.84 0.72 15.06
N GLU A 70 -7.05 0.55 15.52
CA GLU A 70 -7.82 1.56 16.22
C GLU A 70 -8.55 0.96 17.42
N PRO A 71 -7.81 0.56 18.48
CA PRO A 71 -8.45 -0.03 19.66
C PRO A 71 -9.53 0.89 20.23
N GLY A 72 -10.72 0.34 20.44
CA GLY A 72 -11.84 1.08 21.03
C GLY A 72 -12.64 1.96 20.07
N ALA A 73 -12.22 2.09 18.81
CA ALA A 73 -12.98 2.85 17.83
C ALA A 73 -14.14 2.01 17.26
N SER A 74 -15.26 2.68 16.92
CA SER A 74 -16.36 2.01 16.24
C SER A 74 -16.03 1.78 14.76
N SER A 75 -16.71 0.82 14.11
CA SER A 75 -16.52 0.56 12.69
C SER A 75 -16.88 1.75 11.81
N ARG A 76 -17.76 2.64 12.28
CA ARG A 76 -18.14 3.87 11.56
C ARG A 76 -17.02 4.89 11.50
N ASP A 77 -16.18 4.91 12.53
CA ASP A 77 -15.08 5.87 12.67
C ASP A 77 -13.74 5.29 12.19
N SER A 78 -13.76 4.09 11.64
CA SER A 78 -12.55 3.41 11.17
C SER A 78 -11.92 4.08 9.96
N VAL A 79 -10.58 4.07 9.89
CA VAL A 79 -9.82 4.48 8.70
C VAL A 79 -10.07 3.55 7.51
N ILE A 80 -10.58 2.33 7.77
CA ILE A 80 -11.02 1.42 6.71
C ILE A 80 -12.53 1.58 6.57
N VAL A 81 -12.93 2.28 5.50
CA VAL A 81 -14.33 2.59 5.24
C VAL A 81 -14.98 1.47 4.44
N SER A 82 -16.11 0.98 4.93
CA SER A 82 -16.91 -0.04 4.25
C SER A 82 -18.18 0.61 3.69
N HIS A 83 -18.43 0.41 2.40
CA HIS A 83 -19.61 0.94 1.73
C HIS A 83 -20.02 0.03 0.59
N ARG A 84 -21.23 -0.51 0.64
CA ARG A 84 -21.81 -1.35 -0.42
C ARG A 84 -20.91 -2.49 -0.88
N GLY A 85 -20.32 -3.22 0.08
CA GLY A 85 -19.45 -4.36 -0.21
C GLY A 85 -18.06 -4.00 -0.74
N ARG A 86 -17.67 -2.74 -0.64
CA ARG A 86 -16.33 -2.27 -0.99
C ARG A 86 -15.64 -1.69 0.23
N LEU A 87 -14.33 -1.92 0.30
CA LEU A 87 -13.48 -1.35 1.35
C LEU A 87 -12.51 -0.36 0.74
N ARG A 88 -12.26 0.74 1.42
CA ARG A 88 -11.23 1.70 1.06
C ARG A 88 -10.58 2.29 2.30
N LEU A 89 -9.35 2.74 2.14
CA LEU A 89 -8.68 3.52 3.18
C LEU A 89 -9.13 4.98 3.06
N ASP A 90 -9.38 5.61 4.21
CA ASP A 90 -9.77 7.02 4.24
C ASP A 90 -8.59 7.90 3.81
N PRO A 91 -8.65 8.57 2.64
CA PRO A 91 -7.52 9.34 2.14
C PRO A 91 -7.19 10.57 3.00
N ASP A 92 -8.13 11.04 3.82
CA ASP A 92 -7.89 12.19 4.70
C ASP A 92 -7.13 11.81 5.96
N ARG A 93 -7.10 10.53 6.30
CA ARG A 93 -6.50 10.02 7.54
C ARG A 93 -5.35 9.05 7.31
N VAL A 94 -5.15 8.60 6.09
CA VAL A 94 -4.15 7.56 5.74
C VAL A 94 -3.24 8.06 4.63
N ARG A 95 -1.94 7.88 4.82
CA ARG A 95 -0.94 8.09 3.76
C ARG A 95 -0.22 6.76 3.53
N VAL A 96 0.01 6.44 2.27
CA VAL A 96 0.66 5.19 1.85
C VAL A 96 1.86 5.55 0.98
N ASP A 97 3.02 4.94 1.25
CA ASP A 97 4.25 5.22 0.50
C ASP A 97 4.13 4.85 -0.98
N VAL A 98 3.42 3.79 -1.33
CA VAL A 98 3.20 3.42 -2.75
C VAL A 98 2.38 4.47 -3.49
N ALA A 99 1.41 5.12 -2.83
CA ALA A 99 0.65 6.20 -3.42
C ALA A 99 1.55 7.41 -3.71
N ARG A 100 2.43 7.73 -2.77
CA ARG A 100 3.43 8.78 -2.96
C ARG A 100 4.40 8.43 -4.09
N PHE A 101 4.85 7.18 -4.15
CA PHE A 101 5.69 6.69 -5.24
C PHE A 101 5.01 6.89 -6.61
N GLU A 102 3.74 6.49 -6.74
CA GLU A 102 2.97 6.67 -7.98
C GLU A 102 2.84 8.15 -8.38
N GLU A 103 2.59 9.03 -7.43
CA GLU A 103 2.56 10.48 -7.68
C GLU A 103 3.90 11.00 -8.20
N LEU A 104 5.00 10.55 -7.63
CA LEU A 104 6.33 10.95 -8.04
C LEU A 104 6.67 10.46 -9.45
N ILE A 105 6.31 9.21 -9.77
CA ILE A 105 6.49 8.66 -11.12
C ILE A 105 5.66 9.45 -12.12
N ALA A 106 4.40 9.75 -11.81
CA ALA A 106 3.53 10.56 -12.68
C ALA A 106 4.06 11.98 -12.85
N ALA A 107 4.58 12.59 -11.79
CA ALA A 107 5.18 13.92 -11.86
C ALA A 107 6.40 13.94 -12.78
N ALA A 108 7.25 12.90 -12.70
CA ALA A 108 8.42 12.78 -13.57
C ALA A 108 8.01 12.64 -15.04
N ALA A 109 6.99 11.82 -15.32
CA ALA A 109 6.51 11.58 -16.70
C ALA A 109 5.89 12.84 -17.33
N SER A 110 5.32 13.73 -16.53
CA SER A 110 4.66 14.95 -17.02
C SER A 110 5.60 16.16 -17.18
N ARG A 111 6.89 16.01 -16.81
CA ARG A 111 7.86 17.10 -16.82
C ARG A 111 8.92 16.90 -17.90
N PRO A 112 9.55 18.01 -18.39
CA PRO A 112 10.75 17.88 -19.21
C PRO A 112 11.86 17.11 -18.47
N ALA A 113 12.70 16.40 -19.22
CA ALA A 113 13.78 15.58 -18.65
C ALA A 113 14.63 16.33 -17.61
N ALA A 114 14.89 17.62 -17.83
CA ALA A 114 15.67 18.44 -16.89
C ALA A 114 15.00 18.62 -15.52
N ARG A 115 13.68 18.44 -15.43
CA ARG A 115 12.90 18.59 -14.18
C ARG A 115 12.38 17.27 -13.62
N ALA A 116 12.62 16.18 -14.33
CA ALA A 116 12.17 14.85 -13.92
C ALA A 116 13.10 14.22 -12.86
N ALA A 117 14.34 14.67 -12.75
CA ALA A 117 15.34 14.07 -11.87
C ALA A 117 14.96 14.07 -10.40
N LYS A 118 14.42 15.19 -9.88
CA LYS A 118 14.04 15.28 -8.45
C LYS A 118 12.94 14.30 -8.07
N PRO A 119 11.79 14.24 -8.78
CA PRO A 119 10.76 13.26 -8.42
C PRO A 119 11.25 11.82 -8.60
N LEU A 120 12.09 11.51 -9.59
CA LEU A 120 12.64 10.17 -9.77
C LEU A 120 13.60 9.78 -8.63
N THR A 121 14.44 10.71 -8.18
CA THR A 121 15.33 10.50 -7.03
C THR A 121 14.49 10.21 -5.76
N ALA A 122 13.42 10.97 -5.55
CA ALA A 122 12.53 10.76 -4.42
C ALA A 122 11.81 9.41 -4.51
N ALA A 123 11.36 9.02 -5.70
CA ALA A 123 10.72 7.71 -5.92
C ALA A 123 11.71 6.57 -5.65
N ALA A 124 12.93 6.67 -6.14
CA ALA A 124 14.00 5.68 -5.91
C ALA A 124 14.31 5.56 -4.41
N PHE A 125 14.32 6.66 -3.69
CA PHE A 125 14.54 6.68 -2.24
C PHE A 125 13.43 5.92 -1.50
N LEU A 126 12.16 6.14 -1.86
CA LEU A 126 11.04 5.39 -1.29
C LEU A 126 11.16 3.89 -1.55
N ALA A 127 11.64 3.52 -2.74
CA ALA A 127 11.75 2.14 -3.18
C ALA A 127 13.13 1.51 -2.87
N THR A 128 13.88 2.05 -1.93
CA THR A 128 15.21 1.53 -1.55
C THR A 128 15.14 0.08 -1.09
N ARG A 129 14.09 -0.28 -0.32
CA ARG A 129 13.83 -1.66 0.08
C ARG A 129 12.75 -2.25 -0.83
N PRO A 130 12.83 -3.56 -1.15
CA PRO A 130 11.82 -4.21 -1.98
C PRO A 130 10.42 -4.10 -1.38
N LEU A 131 9.42 -3.92 -2.22
CA LEU A 131 8.03 -3.88 -1.79
C LEU A 131 7.64 -5.20 -1.11
N LEU A 132 7.01 -5.12 0.07
CA LEU A 132 6.51 -6.28 0.80
C LEU A 132 7.59 -7.36 0.97
N GLU A 133 8.79 -6.96 1.35
CA GLU A 133 9.99 -7.82 1.33
C GLU A 133 9.89 -9.10 2.14
N ASP A 134 9.10 -9.08 3.23
CA ASP A 134 8.94 -10.23 4.12
C ASP A 134 7.75 -11.13 3.76
N GLU A 135 7.04 -10.82 2.67
CA GLU A 135 5.85 -11.57 2.28
C GLU A 135 6.13 -12.49 1.09
N ASP A 136 5.90 -13.81 1.28
CA ASP A 136 6.19 -14.84 0.27
C ASP A 136 4.98 -15.20 -0.60
N VAL A 137 3.83 -14.58 -0.38
CA VAL A 137 2.62 -14.88 -1.13
C VAL A 137 2.70 -14.35 -2.57
N ALA A 138 2.03 -15.05 -3.50
CA ALA A 138 2.12 -14.76 -4.94
C ALA A 138 1.77 -13.32 -5.30
N TRP A 139 0.69 -12.76 -4.76
CA TRP A 139 0.28 -11.39 -5.08
C TRP A 139 1.30 -10.35 -4.60
N ALA A 140 2.02 -10.64 -3.50
CA ALA A 140 3.09 -9.75 -3.02
C ALA A 140 4.29 -9.78 -3.95
N ALA A 141 4.67 -10.96 -4.44
CA ALA A 141 5.76 -11.11 -5.41
C ALA A 141 5.42 -10.40 -6.73
N GLU A 142 4.19 -10.52 -7.20
CA GLU A 142 3.71 -9.81 -8.40
C GLU A 142 3.78 -8.29 -8.23
N ALA A 143 3.30 -7.78 -7.10
CA ALA A 143 3.35 -6.36 -6.80
C ALA A 143 4.80 -5.85 -6.72
N ARG A 144 5.68 -6.63 -6.08
CA ARG A 144 7.11 -6.30 -5.98
C ARG A 144 7.75 -6.14 -7.36
N ASN A 145 7.45 -7.06 -8.26
CA ASN A 145 7.96 -7.02 -9.63
C ASN A 145 7.38 -5.84 -10.41
N GLU A 146 6.10 -5.57 -10.25
CA GLU A 146 5.41 -4.45 -10.89
C GLU A 146 6.03 -3.09 -10.51
N TYR A 147 6.23 -2.85 -9.23
CA TYR A 147 6.79 -1.57 -8.76
C TYR A 147 8.26 -1.42 -9.13
N ARG A 148 9.02 -2.51 -9.14
CA ARG A 148 10.40 -2.50 -9.64
C ARG A 148 10.44 -2.12 -11.11
N ALA A 149 9.55 -2.68 -11.93
CA ALA A 149 9.46 -2.37 -13.35
C ALA A 149 9.07 -0.90 -13.58
N LYS A 150 8.11 -0.38 -12.82
CA LYS A 150 7.69 1.03 -12.92
C LYS A 150 8.87 1.99 -12.72
N LEU A 151 9.68 1.75 -11.71
CA LEU A 151 10.85 2.58 -11.41
C LEU A 151 11.90 2.49 -12.54
N LEU A 152 12.21 1.27 -12.98
CA LEU A 152 13.19 1.07 -14.05
C LEU A 152 12.74 1.72 -15.35
N ILE A 153 11.48 1.61 -15.73
CA ILE A 153 10.93 2.24 -16.93
C ILE A 153 11.04 3.76 -16.83
N ALA A 154 10.66 4.34 -15.70
CA ALA A 154 10.74 5.77 -15.48
C ALA A 154 12.19 6.29 -15.55
N GLN A 155 13.13 5.57 -14.96
CA GLN A 155 14.56 5.92 -14.99
C GLN A 155 15.13 5.83 -16.41
N ARG A 156 14.75 4.83 -17.20
CA ARG A 156 15.18 4.69 -18.60
C ARG A 156 14.65 5.81 -19.47
N THR A 157 13.39 6.20 -19.25
CA THR A 157 12.77 7.29 -20.01
C THR A 157 13.49 8.61 -19.75
N GLU A 158 13.88 8.87 -18.50
CA GLU A 158 14.69 10.05 -18.17
C GLU A 158 16.07 10.01 -18.82
N ALA A 159 16.72 8.83 -18.78
CA ALA A 159 18.08 8.65 -19.32
C ALA A 159 18.15 8.73 -20.85
N THR A 160 17.02 8.59 -21.55
CA THR A 160 16.96 8.70 -23.01
C THR A 160 16.79 10.18 -23.39
N PRO A 161 17.80 10.82 -24.01
CA PRO A 161 17.67 12.22 -24.39
C PRO A 161 16.55 12.36 -25.43
N ALA A 162 15.70 13.36 -25.23
CA ALA A 162 14.75 13.76 -26.26
C ALA A 162 15.51 14.26 -27.49
N VAL A 163 15.31 13.59 -28.60
CA VAL A 163 15.92 13.98 -29.87
C VAL A 163 15.11 15.11 -30.49
#